data_fef664b0ae90c659371e9609610c9c80
#
_entry.id   fef664b0ae90c659371e9609610c9c80
#
_cell.length_a   1.000
_cell.length_b   1.000
_cell.length_c   1.000
_cell.angle_alpha   90.00
_cell.angle_beta   90.00
_cell.angle_gamma   90.00
#
_symmetry.space_group_name_H-M   'P 1'
#
loop_
_entity.id
_entity.type
_entity.pdbx_description
1 polymer ?
#
loop_
_entity_poly.entity_id
_entity_poly.type
_entity_poly.pdbx_seq_one_letter_code
_entity_poly.pdbx_strand_id
1 'polypeptide(L)' 'MNIKKAITLAGSQSELARILGIERSAVHQWKTIPPLRIYQLKELKPEWFK' A
#
# COMPACT_ATOMS: atom_id res chain seq x y z
N MET A 1 9.43 2.04 3.67
CA MET A 1 8.72 1.32 2.60
C MET A 1 8.41 2.25 1.45
N ASN A 2 8.61 1.79 0.23
CA ASN A 2 8.27 2.59 -0.95
C ASN A 2 7.10 1.93 -1.71
N ILE A 3 6.54 2.67 -2.68
CA ILE A 3 5.37 2.21 -3.43
C ILE A 3 5.66 0.89 -4.15
N LYS A 4 6.81 0.81 -4.81
CA LYS A 4 7.16 -0.37 -5.59
C LYS A 4 7.20 -1.62 -4.71
N LYS A 5 7.80 -1.48 -3.52
CA LYS A 5 7.88 -2.60 -2.58
C LYS A 5 6.49 -2.99 -2.08
N ALA A 6 5.65 -2.01 -1.77
CA ALA A 6 4.29 -2.28 -1.30
C ALA A 6 3.48 -3.01 -2.37
N ILE A 7 3.59 -2.59 -3.63
CA ILE A 7 2.90 -3.26 -4.73
C ILE A 7 3.40 -4.69 -4.90
N THR A 8 4.71 -4.89 -4.80
CA THR A 8 5.29 -6.22 -4.90
C THR A 8 4.79 -7.14 -3.78
N LEU A 9 4.77 -6.63 -2.55
CA LEU A 9 4.31 -7.41 -1.41
C LEU A 9 2.81 -7.73 -1.51
N ALA A 10 2.01 -6.81 -2.02
CA ALA A 10 0.58 -7.03 -2.20
C ALA A 10 0.27 -7.92 -3.39
N GLY A 11 1.12 -7.89 -4.41
CA GLY A 11 0.95 -8.65 -5.63
C GLY A 11 0.60 -7.79 -6.83
N SER A 12 -0.12 -6.68 -6.63
CA SER A 12 -0.48 -5.76 -7.70
C SER A 12 -1.03 -4.47 -7.09
N GLN A 13 -1.20 -3.44 -7.93
CA GLN A 13 -1.84 -2.20 -7.48
C GLN A 13 -3.27 -2.45 -7.02
N SER A 14 -3.99 -3.32 -7.72
CA SER A 14 -5.37 -3.66 -7.35
C SER A 14 -5.44 -4.31 -5.99
N GLU A 15 -4.51 -5.23 -5.71
CA GLU A 15 -4.48 -5.90 -4.41
C GLU A 15 -4.12 -4.93 -3.29
N LEU A 16 -3.16 -4.04 -3.53
CA LEU A 16 -2.79 -3.03 -2.54
C LEU A 16 -3.98 -2.13 -2.23
N ALA A 17 -4.68 -1.68 -3.27
CA ALA A 17 -5.86 -0.84 -3.10
C ALA A 17 -6.94 -1.56 -2.29
N ARG A 18 -7.15 -2.85 -2.57
CA ARG A 18 -8.15 -3.63 -1.87
C ARG A 18 -7.80 -3.77 -0.38
N ILE A 19 -6.53 -4.02 -0.07
CA ILE A 19 -6.05 -4.12 1.31
C ILE A 19 -6.34 -2.82 2.06
N LEU A 20 -6.13 -1.68 1.40
CA LEU A 20 -6.31 -0.36 2.02
C LEU A 20 -7.75 0.14 1.97
N GLY A 21 -8.62 -0.53 1.22
CA GLY A 21 -10.00 -0.10 1.08
C GLY A 21 -10.17 1.13 0.21
N ILE A 22 -9.29 1.33 -0.76
CA ILE A 22 -9.32 2.48 -1.66
C ILE A 22 -9.34 1.99 -3.11
N GLU A 23 -9.51 2.92 -4.05
CA GLU A 23 -9.54 2.56 -5.46
C GLU A 23 -8.14 2.43 -6.03
N ARG A 24 -7.98 1.55 -7.03
CA ARG A 24 -6.70 1.34 -7.69
C ARG A 24 -6.15 2.63 -8.28
N SER A 25 -7.02 3.50 -8.80
CA SER A 25 -6.59 4.78 -9.37
C SER A 25 -5.86 5.64 -8.33
N ALA A 26 -6.28 5.57 -7.07
CA ALA A 26 -5.60 6.32 -6.00
C ALA A 26 -4.17 5.83 -5.85
N VAL A 27 -3.97 4.52 -5.84
CA VAL A 27 -2.62 3.93 -5.75
C VAL A 27 -1.79 4.35 -6.96
N HIS A 28 -2.38 4.30 -8.14
CA HIS A 28 -1.68 4.63 -9.38
C HIS A 28 -1.19 6.09 -9.39
N GLN A 29 -1.93 6.99 -8.75
CA GLN A 29 -1.59 8.41 -8.73
C GLN A 29 -0.54 8.76 -7.69
N TRP A 30 -0.21 7.87 -6.78
CA TRP A 30 0.76 8.17 -5.73
C TRP A 30 2.16 8.32 -6.31
N LYS A 31 2.88 9.35 -5.87
CA LYS A 31 4.33 9.46 -6.08
C LYS A 31 5.07 8.78 -4.95
N THR A 32 4.55 8.93 -3.73
CA THR A 32 5.01 8.22 -2.55
C THR A 32 3.78 7.77 -1.79
N ILE A 33 3.95 6.77 -0.91
CA ILE A 33 2.83 6.32 -0.09
C ILE A 33 2.52 7.39 0.94
N PRO A 34 1.26 7.90 1.01
CA PRO A 34 0.91 8.89 2.02
C PRO A 34 1.14 8.35 3.44
N PRO A 35 1.58 9.20 4.38
CA PRO A 35 1.86 8.74 5.75
C PRO A 35 0.69 8.01 6.42
N LEU A 36 -0.54 8.46 6.20
CA LEU A 36 -1.71 7.80 6.75
C LEU A 36 -1.83 6.36 6.25
N ARG A 37 -1.49 6.14 4.99
CA ARG A 37 -1.54 4.78 4.42
C ARG A 37 -0.42 3.91 4.95
N ILE A 38 0.74 4.51 5.23
CA ILE A 38 1.84 3.77 5.87
C ILE A 38 1.39 3.28 7.25
N TYR A 39 0.77 4.13 8.06
CA TYR A 39 0.24 3.72 9.36
C TYR A 39 -0.80 2.62 9.22
N GLN A 40 -1.69 2.78 8.25
CA GLN A 40 -2.73 1.78 7.98
C GLN A 40 -2.11 0.43 7.63
N LEU A 41 -1.09 0.44 6.78
CA LEU A 41 -0.39 -0.80 6.40
C LEU A 41 0.31 -1.44 7.59
N LYS A 42 0.87 -0.66 8.50
CA LYS A 42 1.48 -1.19 9.71
C LYS A 42 0.47 -1.93 10.57
N GLU A 43 -0.77 -1.45 10.59
CA GLU A 43 -1.84 -2.10 11.33
C GLU A 43 -2.32 -3.37 10.62
N LEU A 44 -2.46 -3.31 9.28
CA LEU A 44 -3.04 -4.40 8.51
C LEU A 44 -2.02 -5.48 8.15
N LYS A 45 -0.79 -5.08 7.89
CA LYS A 45 0.27 -5.97 7.43
C LYS A 45 1.57 -5.68 8.18
N PRO A 46 1.59 -5.89 9.51
CA PRO A 46 2.81 -5.61 10.28
C PRO A 46 4.01 -6.42 9.81
N GLU A 47 3.77 -7.60 9.23
CA GLU A 47 4.85 -8.43 8.73
C GLU A 47 5.63 -7.79 7.58
N TRP A 48 5.05 -6.79 6.92
CA TRP A 48 5.75 -6.07 5.85
C TRP A 48 6.83 -5.14 6.36
N PHE A 49 6.81 -4.83 7.66
CA PHE A 49 7.69 -3.82 8.26
C PHE A 49 8.73 -4.43 9.21
N LYS A 50 8.87 -5.73 9.17
CA LYS A 50 9.88 -6.40 9.99
C LYS A 50 11.29 -6.22 9.43
#